data_abb7768d567ed106bfc8975d90ac0d09
#
_entry.id   abb7768d567ed106bfc8975d90ac0d09
#
_cell.length_a   1.000
_cell.length_b   1.000
_cell.length_c   1.000
_cell.angle_alpha   90.00
_cell.angle_beta   90.00
_cell.angle_gamma   90.00
#
_symmetry.space_group_name_H-M   'P 1'
#
loop_
_entity.id
_entity.type
_entity.pdbx_description
1 polymer ?
#
loop_
_entity_poly.entity_id
_entity_poly.type
_entity_poly.pdbx_seq_one_letter_code
_entity_poly.pdbx_strand_id
1 'polypeptide(L)'
;MSHLGQLTRRGLARLFGAAGVTALAGEAAADAPYDMVVESDIMVAARDGVKLATDVYRPARDGKPLPGRFPVILERTPYGKTVVSRSELSVANPKPLSRAEVARFFVSKGYVVIYQDCRGRYGSEGKFVKYLSDGADGYDTCAWIVKQPWCDGKIGTMGLSYAAHTQGALGSAGAPGVAAMFLDSGGFANAYQGGIRQGGAFEMKQVTWAYSNALESPEIANDPKKLAALKAVDIKAWFAKLPWKKGASPL
;
A
#
# COMPACT_ATOMS: atom_id res chain seq x y z
N MET A 1 31.90 6.38 -46.80
CA MET A 1 30.51 6.00 -47.18
C MET A 1 30.16 4.75 -46.43
N SER A 2 29.48 4.88 -45.34
CA SER A 2 29.14 3.79 -44.41
C SER A 2 27.62 3.53 -44.44
N HIS A 3 27.24 2.36 -44.86
CA HIS A 3 25.87 1.87 -44.82
C HIS A 3 25.56 1.44 -43.35
N LEU A 4 24.82 2.23 -42.62
CA LEU A 4 24.13 1.82 -41.40
C LEU A 4 22.78 1.21 -41.81
N GLY A 5 22.70 -0.12 -41.79
CA GLY A 5 21.46 -0.84 -42.03
C GLY A 5 20.49 -0.67 -40.86
N GLN A 6 19.27 -0.27 -41.17
CA GLN A 6 18.17 -0.19 -40.23
C GLN A 6 17.79 -1.59 -39.70
N LEU A 7 17.99 -1.84 -38.41
CA LEU A 7 17.45 -3.01 -37.72
C LEU A 7 15.95 -2.81 -37.51
N THR A 8 15.13 -3.48 -38.28
CA THR A 8 13.69 -3.50 -38.10
C THR A 8 13.30 -4.41 -36.91
N ARG A 9 12.24 -4.04 -36.19
CA ARG A 9 11.69 -4.77 -35.02
C ARG A 9 11.37 -6.26 -35.26
N ARG A 10 11.40 -6.73 -36.49
CA ARG A 10 11.20 -8.13 -36.87
C ARG A 10 12.46 -8.99 -36.80
N GLY A 11 13.65 -8.39 -36.72
CA GLY A 11 14.94 -9.10 -36.63
C GLY A 11 15.31 -9.61 -35.25
N LEU A 12 14.73 -9.02 -34.16
CA LEU A 12 15.07 -9.39 -32.78
C LEU A 12 14.34 -10.65 -32.28
N ALA A 13 13.31 -11.11 -32.96
CA ALA A 13 12.52 -12.28 -32.55
C ALA A 13 13.10 -13.64 -32.92
N ARG A 14 14.27 -13.69 -33.58
CA ARG A 14 14.86 -14.96 -34.10
C ARG A 14 16.16 -15.39 -33.42
N LEU A 15 16.62 -14.71 -32.38
CA LEU A 15 17.88 -15.03 -31.70
C LEU A 15 17.73 -15.67 -30.31
N PHE A 16 16.52 -16.00 -29.89
CA PHE A 16 16.31 -16.88 -28.72
C PHE A 16 15.91 -18.26 -29.25
N GLY A 17 16.95 -19.02 -29.57
CA GLY A 17 16.83 -20.44 -29.89
C GLY A 17 16.25 -21.19 -28.68
N ALA A 18 15.39 -22.14 -28.97
CA ALA A 18 14.76 -23.08 -28.10
C ALA A 18 15.76 -23.80 -27.16
N ALA A 19 15.98 -23.25 -25.96
CA ALA A 19 16.43 -24.02 -24.82
C ALA A 19 15.18 -24.34 -24.02
N GLY A 20 14.82 -25.62 -23.97
CA GLY A 20 13.62 -26.12 -23.32
C GLY A 20 13.57 -25.75 -21.87
N VAL A 21 12.77 -24.74 -21.54
CA VAL A 21 12.16 -24.61 -20.22
C VAL A 21 10.97 -25.56 -20.25
N THR A 22 11.16 -26.78 -19.84
CA THR A 22 10.07 -27.63 -19.37
C THR A 22 9.52 -26.93 -18.13
N ALA A 23 8.61 -26.00 -18.36
CA ALA A 23 7.71 -25.55 -17.32
C ALA A 23 6.95 -26.80 -16.85
N LEU A 24 7.20 -27.21 -15.62
CA LEU A 24 6.25 -27.97 -14.84
C LEU A 24 5.05 -27.06 -14.57
N ALA A 25 4.33 -26.71 -15.62
CA ALA A 25 2.95 -26.29 -15.54
C ALA A 25 2.19 -27.57 -15.22
N GLY A 26 2.06 -27.87 -13.94
CA GLY A 26 0.91 -28.65 -13.53
C GLY A 26 -0.30 -27.91 -14.11
N GLU A 27 -1.06 -28.58 -14.99
CA GLU A 27 -2.37 -28.11 -15.42
C GLU A 27 -3.19 -27.92 -14.16
N ALA A 28 -3.21 -26.66 -13.67
CA ALA A 28 -4.27 -26.22 -12.81
C ALA A 28 -5.52 -26.32 -13.68
N ALA A 29 -6.35 -27.31 -13.42
CA ALA A 29 -7.69 -27.39 -13.96
C ALA A 29 -8.28 -25.99 -13.92
N ALA A 30 -8.89 -25.55 -15.02
CA ALA A 30 -9.62 -24.28 -15.09
C ALA A 30 -10.87 -24.40 -14.21
N ASP A 31 -10.66 -24.49 -12.90
CA ASP A 31 -11.70 -24.46 -11.90
C ASP A 31 -12.37 -23.10 -11.92
N ALA A 32 -13.67 -23.10 -11.67
CA ALA A 32 -14.44 -21.89 -11.46
C ALA A 32 -13.68 -20.92 -10.54
N PRO A 33 -13.75 -19.60 -10.78
CA PRO A 33 -13.05 -18.60 -9.99
C PRO A 33 -13.32 -18.83 -8.50
N TYR A 34 -12.29 -18.75 -7.69
CA TYR A 34 -12.42 -18.94 -6.25
C TYR A 34 -13.42 -17.97 -5.65
N ASP A 35 -14.23 -18.45 -4.70
CA ASP A 35 -14.95 -17.61 -3.77
C ASP A 35 -13.97 -16.89 -2.85
N MET A 36 -14.48 -15.94 -2.08
CA MET A 36 -13.67 -15.14 -1.19
C MET A 36 -14.27 -15.14 0.22
N VAL A 37 -13.43 -15.44 1.20
CA VAL A 37 -13.73 -15.17 2.60
C VAL A 37 -12.81 -14.06 3.11
N VAL A 38 -13.26 -13.32 4.11
CA VAL A 38 -12.48 -12.25 4.76
C VAL A 38 -12.43 -12.47 6.25
N GLU A 39 -11.23 -12.31 6.80
CA GLU A 39 -10.96 -12.21 8.23
C GLU A 39 -10.60 -10.76 8.50
N SER A 40 -11.52 -10.01 9.11
CA SER A 40 -11.37 -8.56 9.34
C SER A 40 -10.78 -8.27 10.71
N ASP A 41 -10.11 -7.12 10.81
CA ASP A 41 -9.59 -6.57 12.07
C ASP A 41 -8.65 -7.51 12.84
N ILE A 42 -7.88 -8.32 12.10
CA ILE A 42 -6.76 -9.06 12.69
C ILE A 42 -5.73 -8.02 13.18
N MET A 43 -5.49 -8.01 14.48
CA MET A 43 -4.56 -7.06 15.11
C MET A 43 -3.13 -7.61 15.08
N VAL A 44 -2.39 -7.26 14.03
CA VAL A 44 -0.99 -7.70 13.84
C VAL A 44 -0.08 -6.85 14.72
N ALA A 45 0.65 -7.49 15.64
CA ALA A 45 1.56 -6.79 16.53
C ALA A 45 2.87 -6.41 15.82
N ALA A 46 3.25 -5.14 15.90
CA ALA A 46 4.58 -4.66 15.59
C ALA A 46 5.55 -4.98 16.75
N ARG A 47 6.86 -4.87 16.50
CA ARG A 47 7.94 -5.21 17.47
C ARG A 47 7.87 -4.44 18.79
N ASP A 48 7.23 -3.29 18.81
CA ASP A 48 7.02 -2.43 19.99
C ASP A 48 5.68 -2.68 20.67
N GLY A 49 4.92 -3.69 20.24
CA GLY A 49 3.63 -4.09 20.82
C GLY A 49 2.42 -3.35 20.26
N VAL A 50 2.61 -2.31 19.46
CA VAL A 50 1.50 -1.61 18.77
C VAL A 50 0.83 -2.55 17.78
N LYS A 51 -0.50 -2.61 17.79
CA LYS A 51 -1.26 -3.52 16.95
C LYS A 51 -1.84 -2.80 15.74
N LEU A 52 -1.68 -3.42 14.56
CA LEU A 52 -2.08 -2.86 13.28
C LEU A 52 -3.29 -3.63 12.73
N ALA A 53 -4.38 -2.91 12.51
CA ALA A 53 -5.63 -3.48 12.02
C ALA A 53 -5.48 -3.95 10.58
N THR A 54 -5.76 -5.22 10.36
CA THR A 54 -5.45 -5.92 9.12
C THR A 54 -6.64 -6.75 8.68
N ASP A 55 -7.04 -6.63 7.40
CA ASP A 55 -8.02 -7.50 6.77
C ASP A 55 -7.32 -8.47 5.83
N VAL A 56 -7.68 -9.75 5.94
CA VAL A 56 -7.12 -10.83 5.12
C VAL A 56 -8.23 -11.46 4.28
N TYR A 57 -8.14 -11.32 2.97
CA TYR A 57 -9.03 -11.89 1.98
C TYR A 57 -8.40 -13.15 1.40
N ARG A 58 -9.08 -14.30 1.50
CA ARG A 58 -8.52 -15.60 1.12
C ARG A 58 -9.38 -16.31 0.07
N PRO A 59 -8.74 -17.07 -0.84
CA PRO A 59 -9.46 -18.00 -1.70
C PRO A 59 -10.31 -18.97 -0.87
N ALA A 60 -11.54 -19.18 -1.31
CA ALA A 60 -12.53 -20.01 -0.62
C ALA A 60 -13.33 -20.85 -1.59
N ARG A 61 -14.02 -21.88 -1.05
CA ARG A 61 -15.06 -22.63 -1.71
C ARG A 61 -16.13 -22.97 -0.68
N ASP A 62 -17.39 -22.80 -1.05
CA ASP A 62 -18.54 -23.03 -0.15
C ASP A 62 -18.40 -22.30 1.21
N GLY A 63 -17.94 -21.04 1.16
CA GLY A 63 -17.74 -20.20 2.34
C GLY A 63 -16.59 -20.60 3.26
N LYS A 64 -15.75 -21.57 2.88
CA LYS A 64 -14.61 -22.04 3.68
C LYS A 64 -13.30 -21.69 2.98
N PRO A 65 -12.27 -21.19 3.73
CA PRO A 65 -10.97 -20.96 3.16
C PRO A 65 -10.41 -22.23 2.54
N LEU A 66 -9.82 -22.09 1.34
CA LEU A 66 -9.14 -23.23 0.71
C LEU A 66 -7.88 -23.61 1.48
N PRO A 67 -7.62 -24.92 1.60
CA PRO A 67 -6.32 -25.39 2.07
C PRO A 67 -5.24 -25.07 1.05
N GLY A 68 -3.99 -24.94 1.53
CA GLY A 68 -2.83 -24.70 0.69
C GLY A 68 -2.17 -23.35 0.95
N ARG A 69 -1.12 -23.07 0.17
CA ARG A 69 -0.31 -21.88 0.28
C ARG A 69 -0.47 -21.05 -0.98
N PHE A 70 -0.63 -19.76 -0.80
CA PHE A 70 -0.89 -18.81 -1.88
C PHE A 70 0.09 -17.64 -1.80
N PRO A 71 0.47 -17.04 -2.93
CA PRO A 71 1.16 -15.77 -2.93
C PRO A 71 0.25 -14.67 -2.37
N VAL A 72 0.86 -13.68 -1.74
CA VAL A 72 0.14 -12.61 -1.03
C VAL A 72 0.29 -11.30 -1.77
N ILE A 73 -0.78 -10.50 -1.82
CA ILE A 73 -0.73 -9.09 -2.22
C ILE A 73 -1.04 -8.24 -0.99
N LEU A 74 -0.14 -7.33 -0.66
CA LEU A 74 -0.23 -6.45 0.51
C LEU A 74 -0.35 -4.99 0.09
N GLU A 75 -1.35 -4.28 0.61
CA GLU A 75 -1.40 -2.83 0.64
C GLU A 75 -1.46 -2.34 2.09
N ARG A 76 -0.51 -1.48 2.48
CA ARG A 76 -0.53 -0.73 3.74
C ARG A 76 -0.85 0.72 3.44
N THR A 77 -1.85 1.28 4.10
CA THR A 77 -2.40 2.59 3.73
C THR A 77 -2.76 3.45 4.95
N PRO A 78 -2.49 4.76 4.91
CA PRO A 78 -3.02 5.69 5.91
C PRO A 78 -4.43 6.18 5.59
N TYR A 79 -5.03 5.72 4.50
CA TYR A 79 -6.32 6.21 3.97
C TYR A 79 -7.51 5.33 4.34
N GLY A 80 -7.33 4.32 5.21
CA GLY A 80 -8.36 3.39 5.64
C GLY A 80 -8.42 2.12 4.79
N LYS A 81 -8.20 0.97 5.43
CA LYS A 81 -8.20 -0.36 4.77
C LYS A 81 -9.56 -0.76 4.17
N THR A 82 -10.64 -0.10 4.57
CA THR A 82 -12.00 -0.32 4.05
C THR A 82 -12.48 0.79 3.12
N VAL A 83 -11.72 1.90 3.01
CA VAL A 83 -12.05 3.01 2.12
C VAL A 83 -11.74 2.62 0.67
N VAL A 84 -12.48 3.20 -0.26
CA VAL A 84 -12.29 2.99 -1.69
C VAL A 84 -10.83 3.21 -2.10
N SER A 85 -10.26 2.23 -2.80
CA SER A 85 -8.96 2.36 -3.45
C SER A 85 -9.08 3.26 -4.70
N ARG A 86 -7.96 3.84 -5.11
CA ARG A 86 -7.88 4.65 -6.33
C ARG A 86 -6.76 4.20 -7.27
N SER A 87 -6.03 3.16 -6.88
CA SER A 87 -4.89 2.65 -7.67
C SER A 87 -5.32 2.04 -9.00
N GLU A 88 -6.56 1.59 -9.08
CA GLU A 88 -7.14 0.96 -10.28
C GLU A 88 -7.90 1.93 -11.20
N LEU A 89 -7.94 3.22 -10.87
CA LEU A 89 -8.59 4.21 -11.72
C LEU A 89 -7.84 4.41 -13.03
N SER A 90 -8.57 4.44 -14.12
CA SER A 90 -8.06 4.73 -15.45
C SER A 90 -9.06 5.56 -16.25
N VAL A 91 -8.64 6.06 -17.43
CA VAL A 91 -9.56 6.74 -18.35
C VAL A 91 -10.70 5.82 -18.78
N ALA A 92 -10.42 4.54 -18.96
CA ALA A 92 -11.42 3.53 -19.35
C ALA A 92 -12.29 3.09 -18.18
N ASN A 93 -11.80 3.18 -16.93
CA ASN A 93 -12.54 2.81 -15.71
C ASN A 93 -12.40 3.92 -14.66
N PRO A 94 -13.20 4.98 -14.76
CA PRO A 94 -13.12 6.14 -13.87
C PRO A 94 -13.83 5.93 -12.52
N LYS A 95 -14.56 4.84 -12.34
CA LYS A 95 -15.25 4.53 -11.09
C LYS A 95 -14.28 3.86 -10.11
N PRO A 96 -14.15 4.38 -8.90
CA PRO A 96 -13.34 3.72 -7.90
C PRO A 96 -13.98 2.41 -7.45
N LEU A 97 -13.17 1.35 -7.35
CA LEU A 97 -13.57 0.08 -6.78
C LEU A 97 -13.37 0.11 -5.25
N SER A 98 -14.22 -0.59 -4.53
CA SER A 98 -13.95 -0.89 -3.13
C SER A 98 -12.74 -1.83 -3.02
N ARG A 99 -12.04 -1.78 -1.89
CA ARG A 99 -10.92 -2.72 -1.65
C ARG A 99 -11.37 -4.18 -1.69
N ALA A 100 -12.60 -4.47 -1.28
CA ALA A 100 -13.16 -5.81 -1.39
C ALA A 100 -13.34 -6.26 -2.85
N GLU A 101 -13.72 -5.37 -3.77
CA GLU A 101 -13.81 -5.68 -5.21
C GLU A 101 -12.42 -5.91 -5.82
N VAL A 102 -11.45 -5.08 -5.47
CA VAL A 102 -10.05 -5.29 -5.88
C VAL A 102 -9.50 -6.61 -5.31
N ALA A 103 -9.77 -6.90 -4.03
CA ALA A 103 -9.40 -8.18 -3.42
C ALA A 103 -10.03 -9.36 -4.17
N ARG A 104 -11.31 -9.29 -4.50
CA ARG A 104 -12.02 -10.34 -5.25
C ARG A 104 -11.34 -10.66 -6.58
N PHE A 105 -10.89 -9.63 -7.30
CA PHE A 105 -10.16 -9.83 -8.55
C PHE A 105 -8.90 -10.69 -8.34
N PHE A 106 -8.07 -10.34 -7.37
CA PHE A 106 -6.82 -11.08 -7.11
C PHE A 106 -7.08 -12.45 -6.47
N VAL A 107 -8.04 -12.53 -5.55
CA VAL A 107 -8.44 -13.81 -4.92
C VAL A 107 -8.92 -14.81 -5.98
N SER A 108 -9.70 -14.35 -6.98
CA SER A 108 -10.14 -15.20 -8.09
C SER A 108 -8.97 -15.75 -8.94
N LYS A 109 -7.78 -15.18 -8.81
CA LYS A 109 -6.52 -15.61 -9.47
C LYS A 109 -5.62 -16.41 -8.54
N GLY A 110 -6.08 -16.78 -7.35
CA GLY A 110 -5.33 -17.59 -6.40
C GLY A 110 -4.34 -16.81 -5.52
N TYR A 111 -4.59 -15.53 -5.28
CA TYR A 111 -3.84 -14.74 -4.31
C TYR A 111 -4.61 -14.58 -3.00
N VAL A 112 -3.88 -14.50 -1.91
CA VAL A 112 -4.38 -13.89 -0.68
C VAL A 112 -4.15 -12.38 -0.77
N VAL A 113 -5.15 -11.58 -0.39
CA VAL A 113 -5.01 -10.11 -0.41
C VAL A 113 -5.11 -9.57 1.02
N ILE A 114 -4.23 -8.65 1.35
CA ILE A 114 -4.14 -8.06 2.68
C ILE A 114 -4.19 -6.54 2.56
N TYR A 115 -5.12 -5.94 3.30
CA TYR A 115 -5.15 -4.50 3.54
C TYR A 115 -4.89 -4.22 5.01
N GLN A 116 -3.98 -3.28 5.28
CA GLN A 116 -3.62 -2.90 6.64
C GLN A 116 -3.63 -1.39 6.80
N ASP A 117 -4.28 -0.90 7.86
CA ASP A 117 -4.18 0.48 8.26
C ASP A 117 -2.78 0.78 8.83
N CYS A 118 -2.18 1.88 8.42
CA CYS A 118 -0.95 2.37 9.02
C CYS A 118 -1.15 2.71 10.50
N ARG A 119 -0.10 2.64 11.28
CA ARG A 119 -0.04 2.98 12.71
C ARG A 119 -0.76 4.30 13.01
N GLY A 120 -1.64 4.33 14.01
CA GLY A 120 -2.41 5.49 14.42
C GLY A 120 -3.44 5.98 13.40
N ARG A 121 -3.81 5.13 12.44
CA ARG A 121 -4.85 5.41 11.45
C ARG A 121 -5.97 4.40 11.58
N TYR A 122 -7.21 4.88 11.50
CA TYR A 122 -8.46 4.11 11.53
C TYR A 122 -8.48 3.06 12.65
N GLY A 123 -8.41 1.77 12.32
CA GLY A 123 -8.44 0.67 13.28
C GLY A 123 -7.11 0.33 13.94
N SER A 124 -5.99 0.88 13.46
CA SER A 124 -4.66 0.62 14.01
C SER A 124 -4.36 1.46 15.24
N GLU A 125 -3.73 0.83 16.23
CA GLU A 125 -3.25 1.48 17.44
C GLU A 125 -2.04 2.39 17.20
N GLY A 126 -1.64 3.09 18.25
CA GLY A 126 -0.45 3.94 18.28
C GLY A 126 -0.70 5.35 17.79
N LYS A 127 0.37 6.06 17.46
CA LYS A 127 0.33 7.44 16.97
C LYS A 127 0.86 7.51 15.55
N PHE A 128 0.11 8.16 14.68
CA PHE A 128 0.55 8.40 13.31
C PHE A 128 1.55 9.55 13.27
N VAL A 129 2.76 9.25 12.84
CA VAL A 129 3.76 10.26 12.47
C VAL A 129 4.18 9.96 11.03
N LYS A 130 3.89 10.88 10.15
CA LYS A 130 4.08 10.70 8.70
C LYS A 130 5.51 10.24 8.37
N TYR A 131 5.63 9.13 7.66
CA TYR A 131 6.87 8.52 7.17
C TYR A 131 7.83 7.94 8.22
N LEU A 132 7.46 7.91 9.50
CA LEU A 132 8.43 7.55 10.54
C LEU A 132 8.49 6.05 10.81
N SER A 133 7.34 5.38 10.96
CA SER A 133 7.29 3.97 11.35
C SER A 133 7.05 2.98 10.20
N ASP A 134 6.80 3.48 9.00
CA ASP A 134 6.31 2.66 7.89
C ASP A 134 7.25 1.50 7.51
N GLY A 135 8.56 1.70 7.61
CA GLY A 135 9.55 0.66 7.31
C GLY A 135 9.54 -0.48 8.34
N ALA A 136 9.60 -0.13 9.63
CA ALA A 136 9.60 -1.11 10.72
C ALA A 136 8.27 -1.87 10.81
N ASP A 137 7.14 -1.14 10.75
CA ASP A 137 5.81 -1.73 10.76
C ASP A 137 5.58 -2.63 9.54
N GLY A 138 6.07 -2.21 8.37
CA GLY A 138 6.00 -2.99 7.14
C GLY A 138 6.84 -4.26 7.20
N TYR A 139 8.05 -4.17 7.75
CA TYR A 139 8.88 -5.35 8.02
C TYR A 139 8.17 -6.36 8.91
N ASP A 140 7.64 -5.88 10.06
CA ASP A 140 6.97 -6.75 11.05
C ASP A 140 5.70 -7.39 10.46
N THR A 141 4.95 -6.64 9.66
CA THR A 141 3.79 -7.16 8.92
C THR A 141 4.21 -8.26 7.95
N CYS A 142 5.24 -8.05 7.14
CA CYS A 142 5.74 -9.06 6.21
C CYS A 142 6.27 -10.30 6.96
N ALA A 143 6.97 -10.09 8.09
CA ALA A 143 7.45 -11.18 8.94
C ALA A 143 6.30 -11.99 9.57
N TRP A 144 5.17 -11.36 9.86
CA TRP A 144 3.96 -12.04 10.29
C TRP A 144 3.32 -12.82 9.13
N ILE A 145 3.21 -12.20 7.93
CA ILE A 145 2.60 -12.83 6.75
C ILE A 145 3.32 -14.11 6.35
N VAL A 146 4.65 -14.11 6.26
CA VAL A 146 5.41 -15.29 5.80
C VAL A 146 5.34 -16.48 6.76
N LYS A 147 4.93 -16.25 8.00
CA LYS A 147 4.70 -17.29 9.01
C LYS A 147 3.29 -17.91 8.93
N GLN A 148 2.39 -17.31 8.17
CA GLN A 148 1.03 -17.82 8.08
C GLN A 148 0.96 -19.13 7.30
N PRO A 149 0.15 -20.11 7.73
CA PRO A 149 0.08 -21.41 7.07
C PRO A 149 -0.45 -21.35 5.64
N TRP A 150 -1.16 -20.28 5.29
CA TRP A 150 -1.71 -20.03 3.95
C TRP A 150 -0.77 -19.23 3.04
N CYS A 151 0.39 -18.76 3.50
CA CYS A 151 1.35 -18.00 2.69
C CYS A 151 2.40 -18.93 2.06
N ASP A 152 2.68 -18.76 0.77
CA ASP A 152 3.75 -19.51 0.07
C ASP A 152 5.14 -18.90 0.26
N GLY A 153 5.24 -17.82 1.04
CA GLY A 153 6.47 -17.08 1.29
C GLY A 153 6.72 -15.92 0.34
N LYS A 154 5.84 -15.67 -0.63
CA LYS A 154 5.97 -14.58 -1.60
C LYS A 154 4.94 -13.49 -1.35
N ILE A 155 5.40 -12.24 -1.29
CA ILE A 155 4.58 -11.06 -1.09
C ILE A 155 4.81 -10.10 -2.27
N GLY A 156 3.75 -9.82 -3.01
CA GLY A 156 3.66 -8.65 -3.87
C GLY A 156 3.10 -7.48 -3.08
N THR A 157 3.56 -6.27 -3.31
CA THR A 157 2.96 -5.08 -2.70
C THR A 157 2.39 -4.16 -3.74
N MET A 158 1.33 -3.44 -3.39
CA MET A 158 0.70 -2.46 -4.28
C MET A 158 0.27 -1.22 -3.51
N GLY A 159 -0.04 -0.15 -4.21
CA GLY A 159 -0.68 1.04 -3.63
C GLY A 159 -0.27 2.35 -4.25
N LEU A 160 -1.17 3.32 -4.10
CA LEU A 160 -1.08 4.67 -4.64
C LEU A 160 -0.53 5.65 -3.60
N SER A 161 0.29 6.61 -4.03
CA SER A 161 0.69 7.78 -3.25
C SER A 161 1.43 7.37 -1.95
N TYR A 162 0.85 7.60 -0.78
CA TYR A 162 1.45 7.18 0.49
C TYR A 162 1.59 5.65 0.58
N ALA A 163 0.64 4.89 0.04
CA ALA A 163 0.75 3.43 -0.01
C ALA A 163 1.87 2.95 -0.96
N ALA A 164 2.33 3.76 -1.91
CA ALA A 164 3.59 3.52 -2.62
C ALA A 164 4.80 3.80 -1.73
N HIS A 165 4.75 4.85 -0.89
CA HIS A 165 5.82 5.10 0.08
C HIS A 165 5.98 3.96 1.09
N THR A 166 4.88 3.41 1.62
CA THR A 166 4.96 2.27 2.57
C THR A 166 5.69 1.07 1.98
N GLN A 167 5.55 0.84 0.66
CA GLN A 167 6.27 -0.22 -0.06
C GLN A 167 7.78 0.06 -0.10
N GLY A 168 8.17 1.26 -0.53
CA GLY A 168 9.59 1.66 -0.55
C GLY A 168 10.23 1.59 0.84
N ALA A 169 9.48 2.00 1.88
CA ALA A 169 9.95 1.96 3.27
C ALA A 169 10.19 0.52 3.77
N LEU A 170 9.22 -0.40 3.57
CA LEU A 170 9.40 -1.80 3.97
C LEU A 170 10.48 -2.52 3.15
N GLY A 171 10.60 -2.19 1.85
CA GLY A 171 11.67 -2.73 1.01
C GLY A 171 13.05 -2.27 1.47
N SER A 172 13.21 -0.99 1.81
CA SER A 172 14.44 -0.43 2.37
C SER A 172 14.79 -1.05 3.74
N ALA A 173 13.77 -1.49 4.50
CA ALA A 173 13.98 -2.21 5.75
C ALA A 173 14.32 -3.69 5.55
N GLY A 174 14.38 -4.20 4.32
CA GLY A 174 14.67 -5.60 4.02
C GLY A 174 13.54 -6.55 4.44
N ALA A 175 12.28 -6.13 4.30
CA ALA A 175 11.13 -6.92 4.71
C ALA A 175 11.12 -8.31 4.03
N PRO A 176 10.89 -9.40 4.80
CA PRO A 176 10.98 -10.75 4.26
C PRO A 176 9.82 -11.07 3.30
N GLY A 177 10.11 -11.93 2.33
CA GLY A 177 9.12 -12.46 1.38
C GLY A 177 8.73 -11.50 0.25
N VAL A 178 9.16 -10.25 0.27
CA VAL A 178 8.82 -9.26 -0.77
C VAL A 178 9.47 -9.66 -2.09
N ALA A 179 8.64 -10.03 -3.08
CA ALA A 179 9.06 -10.51 -4.39
C ALA A 179 8.84 -9.49 -5.51
N ALA A 180 7.84 -8.62 -5.36
CA ALA A 180 7.49 -7.59 -6.35
C ALA A 180 6.81 -6.40 -5.67
N MET A 181 6.93 -5.22 -6.27
CA MET A 181 6.28 -3.99 -5.82
C MET A 181 5.64 -3.26 -6.99
N PHE A 182 4.38 -2.86 -6.84
CA PHE A 182 3.69 -1.98 -7.76
C PHE A 182 3.48 -0.62 -7.09
N LEU A 183 4.39 0.32 -7.37
CA LEU A 183 4.40 1.66 -6.81
C LEU A 183 3.67 2.61 -7.77
N ASP A 184 2.49 3.07 -7.38
CA ASP A 184 1.72 4.02 -8.17
C ASP A 184 1.84 5.43 -7.58
N SER A 185 2.32 6.37 -8.42
CA SER A 185 2.36 7.82 -8.13
C SER A 185 2.96 8.18 -6.76
N GLY A 186 4.07 7.55 -6.39
CA GLY A 186 4.73 7.77 -5.10
C GLY A 186 6.02 6.96 -4.97
N GLY A 187 6.45 6.71 -3.74
CA GLY A 187 7.64 5.88 -3.47
C GLY A 187 8.94 6.68 -3.48
N PHE A 188 9.09 7.62 -2.55
CA PHE A 188 10.32 8.42 -2.41
C PHE A 188 11.46 7.57 -1.85
N ALA A 189 12.66 7.71 -2.40
CA ALA A 189 13.86 7.11 -1.84
C ALA A 189 14.19 7.69 -0.45
N ASN A 190 13.92 8.99 -0.25
CA ASN A 190 13.97 9.66 1.05
C ASN A 190 12.74 10.54 1.20
N ALA A 191 11.76 10.06 1.94
CA ALA A 191 10.48 10.75 2.12
C ALA A 191 10.62 12.12 2.78
N TYR A 192 11.59 12.28 3.68
CA TYR A 192 11.79 13.55 4.36
C TYR A 192 12.39 14.61 3.42
N GLN A 193 13.38 14.25 2.62
CA GLN A 193 14.05 15.20 1.70
C GLN A 193 13.35 15.32 0.35
N GLY A 194 12.72 14.26 -0.14
CA GLY A 194 12.02 14.26 -1.43
C GLY A 194 10.52 14.48 -1.34
N GLY A 195 9.90 14.22 -0.18
CA GLY A 195 8.47 14.32 0.02
C GLY A 195 8.02 15.51 0.86
N ILE A 196 8.77 15.85 1.92
CA ILE A 196 8.45 16.94 2.84
C ILE A 196 9.25 18.21 2.48
N ARG A 197 10.49 18.04 2.06
CA ARG A 197 11.39 19.14 1.66
C ARG A 197 11.96 18.86 0.29
N GLN A 198 12.12 19.91 -0.50
CA GLN A 198 12.83 19.87 -1.78
C GLN A 198 13.90 20.97 -1.78
N GLY A 199 15.15 20.57 -1.99
CA GLY A 199 16.28 21.51 -1.90
C GLY A 199 16.36 22.28 -0.57
N GLY A 200 15.89 21.67 0.54
CA GLY A 200 15.80 22.30 1.85
C GLY A 200 14.52 23.08 2.13
N ALA A 201 13.76 23.46 1.10
CA ALA A 201 12.49 24.16 1.26
C ALA A 201 11.36 23.20 1.65
N PHE A 202 10.55 23.63 2.64
CA PHE A 202 9.37 22.87 3.07
C PHE A 202 8.23 22.99 2.06
N GLU A 203 7.63 21.87 1.65
CA GLU A 203 6.50 21.88 0.74
C GLU A 203 5.18 22.20 1.45
N MET A 204 4.56 23.30 1.12
CA MET A 204 3.29 23.75 1.70
C MET A 204 2.14 22.75 1.51
N LYS A 205 2.14 21.98 0.41
CA LYS A 205 1.15 20.92 0.18
C LYS A 205 1.13 19.87 1.30
N GLN A 206 2.22 19.70 2.04
CA GLN A 206 2.28 18.78 3.17
C GLN A 206 1.40 19.23 4.34
N VAL A 207 1.20 20.53 4.50
CA VAL A 207 0.31 21.07 5.53
C VAL A 207 -1.15 20.82 5.18
N THR A 208 -1.55 21.06 3.92
CA THR A 208 -2.92 20.76 3.47
C THR A 208 -3.21 19.28 3.58
N TRP A 209 -2.24 18.42 3.23
CA TRP A 209 -2.38 16.97 3.41
C TRP A 209 -2.52 16.61 4.89
N ALA A 210 -1.69 17.15 5.78
CA ALA A 210 -1.74 16.90 7.21
C ALA A 210 -3.09 17.35 7.80
N TYR A 211 -3.54 18.54 7.45
CA TYR A 211 -4.82 19.08 7.87
C TYR A 211 -6.00 18.19 7.48
N SER A 212 -6.09 17.84 6.20
CA SER A 212 -7.18 17.00 5.68
C SER A 212 -7.18 15.61 6.32
N ASN A 213 -6.01 15.00 6.46
CA ASN A 213 -5.90 13.67 7.07
C ASN A 213 -6.07 13.69 8.60
N ALA A 214 -5.75 14.79 9.26
CA ALA A 214 -6.00 14.93 10.71
C ALA A 214 -7.49 14.93 11.03
N LEU A 215 -8.33 15.55 10.20
CA LEU A 215 -9.78 15.54 10.37
C LEU A 215 -10.38 14.12 10.40
N GLU A 216 -9.76 13.18 9.71
CA GLU A 216 -10.17 11.78 9.63
C GLU A 216 -9.42 10.87 10.63
N SER A 217 -8.46 11.41 11.37
CA SER A 217 -7.72 10.67 12.39
C SER A 217 -8.63 10.29 13.56
N PRO A 218 -8.60 9.05 14.06
CA PRO A 218 -9.39 8.65 15.23
C PRO A 218 -9.15 9.54 16.45
N GLU A 219 -7.92 10.02 16.64
CA GLU A 219 -7.54 10.93 17.74
C GLU A 219 -8.30 12.27 17.68
N ILE A 220 -8.62 12.74 16.50
CA ILE A 220 -9.34 14.01 16.26
C ILE A 220 -10.83 13.74 16.06
N ALA A 221 -11.18 12.77 15.23
CA ALA A 221 -12.58 12.50 14.88
C ALA A 221 -13.44 12.10 16.10
N ASN A 222 -12.84 11.42 17.06
CA ASN A 222 -13.50 10.98 18.30
C ASN A 222 -13.45 12.01 19.44
N ASP A 223 -12.82 13.18 19.24
CA ASP A 223 -12.76 14.27 20.20
C ASP A 223 -13.46 15.52 19.64
N PRO A 224 -14.72 15.81 20.05
CA PRO A 224 -15.47 16.94 19.51
C PRO A 224 -14.78 18.31 19.70
N LYS A 225 -14.00 18.47 20.77
CA LYS A 225 -13.28 19.74 21.04
C LYS A 225 -12.11 19.91 20.06
N LYS A 226 -11.31 18.88 19.89
CA LYS A 226 -10.21 18.88 18.93
C LYS A 226 -10.71 19.03 17.50
N LEU A 227 -11.78 18.32 17.15
CA LEU A 227 -12.39 18.41 15.81
C LEU A 227 -12.92 19.82 15.53
N ALA A 228 -13.61 20.45 16.48
CA ALA A 228 -14.10 21.82 16.36
C ALA A 228 -12.93 22.80 16.22
N ALA A 229 -11.90 22.68 17.06
CA ALA A 229 -10.70 23.52 16.99
C ALA A 229 -10.00 23.41 15.65
N LEU A 230 -9.84 22.17 15.13
CA LEU A 230 -9.20 21.94 13.84
C LEU A 230 -10.03 22.51 12.67
N LYS A 231 -11.36 22.32 12.70
CA LYS A 231 -12.27 22.89 11.67
C LYS A 231 -12.29 24.42 11.67
N ALA A 232 -12.00 25.06 12.81
CA ALA A 232 -11.91 26.53 12.89
C ALA A 232 -10.61 27.10 12.31
N VAL A 233 -9.64 26.26 11.95
CA VAL A 233 -8.37 26.74 11.38
C VAL A 233 -8.56 27.23 9.95
N ASP A 234 -8.27 28.50 9.72
CA ASP A 234 -8.16 29.05 8.35
C ASP A 234 -6.76 28.81 7.78
N ILE A 235 -6.63 27.70 7.07
CA ILE A 235 -5.38 27.32 6.42
C ILE A 235 -4.88 28.37 5.42
N LYS A 236 -5.77 29.06 4.72
CA LYS A 236 -5.38 30.09 3.74
C LYS A 236 -4.80 31.31 4.45
N ALA A 237 -5.45 31.75 5.52
CA ALA A 237 -4.93 32.85 6.34
C ALA A 237 -3.59 32.49 6.99
N TRP A 238 -3.41 31.24 7.37
CA TRP A 238 -2.14 30.77 7.93
C TRP A 238 -1.03 30.76 6.86
N PHE A 239 -1.30 30.36 5.65
CA PHE A 239 -0.33 30.40 4.53
C PHE A 239 0.13 31.84 4.20
N ALA A 240 -0.70 32.83 4.44
CA ALA A 240 -0.33 34.23 4.23
C ALA A 240 0.66 34.77 5.30
N LYS A 241 0.87 34.06 6.40
CA LYS A 241 1.73 34.49 7.53
C LYS A 241 3.12 33.87 7.46
N LEU A 242 3.86 34.13 6.39
CA LEU A 242 5.25 33.68 6.24
C LEU A 242 6.24 34.70 6.85
N PRO A 243 7.43 34.25 7.29
CA PRO A 243 7.92 32.88 7.38
C PRO A 243 7.37 32.09 8.57
N TRP A 244 7.13 30.81 8.39
CA TRP A 244 6.70 29.97 9.49
C TRP A 244 7.85 29.66 10.45
N LYS A 245 7.63 29.87 11.73
CA LYS A 245 8.57 29.54 12.80
C LYS A 245 8.13 28.27 13.51
N LYS A 246 9.09 27.58 14.13
CA LYS A 246 8.80 26.42 14.99
C LYS A 246 7.76 26.82 16.04
N GLY A 247 6.70 26.02 16.19
CA GLY A 247 5.61 26.25 17.14
C GLY A 247 4.54 27.23 16.65
N ALA A 248 4.64 27.77 15.43
CA ALA A 248 3.61 28.64 14.85
C ALA A 248 2.52 27.88 14.09
N SER A 249 2.63 26.53 14.00
CA SER A 249 1.62 25.71 13.37
C SER A 249 0.31 25.72 14.16
N PRO A 250 -0.85 25.89 13.48
CA PRO A 250 -2.15 25.72 14.10
C PRO A 250 -2.55 24.23 14.29
N LEU A 251 -1.68 23.30 13.85
CA LEU A 251 -1.88 21.84 13.85
C LEU A 251 -0.99 21.17 14.89
#